data_223db7c743b8b1a0c54818a6e0243994
#
_entry.id   223db7c743b8b1a0c54818a6e0243994
#
_cell.length_a   1.000
_cell.length_b   1.000
_cell.length_c   1.000
_cell.angle_alpha   90.00
_cell.angle_beta   90.00
_cell.angle_gamma   90.00
#
_symmetry.space_group_name_H-M   'P 1'
#
loop_
_entity.id
_entity.type
_entity.pdbx_description
1 polymer ?
#
loop_
_entity_poly.entity_id
_entity_poly.type
_entity_poly.pdbx_seq_one_letter_code
_entity_poly.pdbx_strand_id
1 'polypeptide(L)'
;MSYSVRFEAKLEGAEQWVPVGDDPFIKHTANTGNMIQEVCGSRPQLWNNKKCSELLPFIDKGVKQLRSHREEYRKFEPPNGWGTVETTIIFLDAIRTVCEEYPTAVARVEC
;
A
#
# COMPACT_ATOMS: atom_id res chain seq x y z
N MET A 1 -6.55 8.26 12.65
CA MET A 1 -5.59 7.15 12.46
C MET A 1 -5.10 7.14 11.02
N SER A 2 -3.91 6.66 10.81
CA SER A 2 -3.31 6.60 9.48
C SER A 2 -2.49 5.33 9.30
N TYR A 3 -2.31 4.95 8.05
CA TYR A 3 -1.36 3.89 7.67
C TYR A 3 -0.01 4.52 7.39
N SER A 4 1.04 3.88 7.87
CA SER A 4 2.42 4.24 7.55
C SER A 4 3.12 2.97 7.08
N VAL A 5 3.61 2.97 5.85
CA VAL A 5 4.22 1.80 5.22
C VAL A 5 5.66 2.13 4.85
N ARG A 6 6.59 1.30 5.31
CA ARG A 6 7.98 1.36 4.89
C ARG A 6 8.40 -0.03 4.44
N PHE A 7 9.52 -0.10 3.76
CA PHE A 7 10.03 -1.36 3.22
C PHE A 7 11.46 -1.58 3.65
N GLU A 8 11.79 -2.82 3.94
CA GLU A 8 13.12 -3.22 4.35
C GLU A 8 13.56 -4.43 3.55
N ALA A 9 14.84 -4.43 3.17
CA ALA A 9 15.47 -5.56 2.49
C ALA A 9 16.64 -6.06 3.30
N LYS A 10 16.93 -7.35 3.15
CA LYS A 10 18.05 -8.00 3.80
C LYS A 10 18.91 -8.62 2.73
N LEU A 11 20.18 -8.24 2.69
CA LEU A 11 21.15 -8.84 1.78
C LEU A 11 21.45 -10.28 2.20
N GLU A 12 21.68 -11.14 1.23
CA GLU A 12 22.06 -12.52 1.49
C GLU A 12 23.30 -12.57 2.36
N GLY A 13 23.23 -13.32 3.46
CA GLY A 13 24.31 -13.40 4.43
C GLY A 13 24.39 -12.27 5.44
N ALA A 14 23.57 -11.21 5.29
CA ALA A 14 23.52 -10.12 6.25
C ALA A 14 22.52 -10.43 7.36
N GLU A 15 22.79 -9.93 8.57
CA GLU A 15 21.89 -10.10 9.71
C GLU A 15 20.92 -8.94 9.89
N GLN A 16 21.19 -7.80 9.26
CA GLN A 16 20.41 -6.59 9.45
C GLN A 16 19.53 -6.27 8.24
N TRP A 17 18.34 -5.78 8.54
CA TRP A 17 17.42 -5.24 7.55
C TRP A 17 17.75 -3.78 7.30
N VAL A 18 17.72 -3.35 6.04
CA VAL A 18 17.98 -1.96 5.64
C VAL A 18 16.77 -1.39 4.92
N PRO A 19 16.45 -0.10 5.15
CA PRO A 19 15.34 0.52 4.45
C PRO A 19 15.64 0.64 2.95
N VAL A 20 14.59 0.42 2.12
CA VAL A 20 14.65 0.58 0.68
C VAL A 20 13.48 1.43 0.20
N GLY A 21 13.63 2.02 -0.99
CA GLY A 21 12.63 2.92 -1.56
C GLY A 21 13.00 4.38 -1.30
N ASP A 22 12.45 5.26 -2.14
CA ASP A 22 12.76 6.70 -2.07
C ASP A 22 12.08 7.38 -0.90
N ASP A 23 10.87 6.93 -0.55
CA ASP A 23 10.11 7.49 0.56
C ASP A 23 10.24 6.57 1.77
N PRO A 24 10.84 7.05 2.88
CA PRO A 24 10.99 6.24 4.09
C PRO A 24 9.66 5.86 4.74
N PHE A 25 8.59 6.65 4.49
CA PHE A 25 7.27 6.36 5.02
C PHE A 25 6.21 6.78 4.02
N ILE A 26 5.53 5.80 3.45
CA ILE A 26 4.38 6.03 2.59
C ILE A 26 3.14 6.07 3.50
N LYS A 27 2.50 7.22 3.57
CA LYS A 27 1.40 7.46 4.52
C LYS A 27 0.07 7.68 3.83
N HIS A 28 -1.00 7.23 4.47
CA HIS A 28 -2.36 7.48 4.00
C HIS A 28 -3.33 7.37 5.18
N THR A 29 -4.48 8.04 5.07
CA THR A 29 -5.50 7.99 6.10
C THR A 29 -6.14 6.60 6.19
N ALA A 30 -6.36 6.11 7.41
CA ALA A 30 -7.03 4.83 7.64
C ALA A 30 -8.52 4.88 7.28
N ASN A 31 -9.07 6.06 7.04
CA ASN A 31 -10.47 6.22 6.63
C ASN A 31 -10.80 5.57 5.28
N THR A 32 -9.78 5.25 4.48
CA THR A 32 -9.96 4.57 3.19
C THR A 32 -9.78 3.04 3.29
N GLY A 33 -9.72 2.50 4.51
CA GLY A 33 -9.51 1.06 4.72
C GLY A 33 -10.52 0.18 4.01
N ASN A 34 -11.81 0.56 4.00
CA ASN A 34 -12.86 -0.19 3.31
C ASN A 34 -12.66 -0.19 1.79
N MET A 35 -12.26 0.95 1.23
CA MET A 35 -11.96 1.07 -0.20
C MET A 35 -10.79 0.15 -0.59
N ILE A 36 -9.72 0.19 0.19
CA ILE A 36 -8.53 -0.63 -0.04
C ILE A 36 -8.88 -2.12 0.07
N GLN A 37 -9.64 -2.50 1.08
CA GLN A 37 -10.08 -3.89 1.24
C GLN A 37 -10.89 -4.36 0.05
N GLU A 38 -11.77 -3.53 -0.48
CA GLU A 38 -12.62 -3.88 -1.61
C GLU A 38 -11.79 -4.17 -2.87
N VAL A 39 -10.79 -3.35 -3.15
CA VAL A 39 -10.02 -3.47 -4.40
C VAL A 39 -8.79 -4.37 -4.28
N CYS A 40 -8.17 -4.46 -3.11
CA CYS A 40 -6.98 -5.27 -2.88
C CYS A 40 -7.28 -6.62 -2.21
N GLY A 41 -8.47 -6.77 -1.63
CA GLY A 41 -8.85 -7.98 -0.92
C GLY A 41 -8.44 -8.00 0.56
N SER A 42 -7.66 -7.02 1.00
CA SER A 42 -7.22 -6.92 2.40
C SER A 42 -6.87 -5.47 2.75
N ARG A 43 -6.83 -5.20 4.05
CA ARG A 43 -6.43 -3.90 4.57
C ARG A 43 -4.93 -3.85 4.81
N PRO A 44 -4.31 -2.65 4.81
CA PRO A 44 -2.86 -2.50 4.97
C PRO A 44 -2.28 -3.16 6.21
N GLN A 45 -3.00 -3.23 7.32
CA GLN A 45 -2.48 -3.87 8.53
C GLN A 45 -2.14 -5.34 8.32
N LEU A 46 -2.77 -6.00 7.36
CA LEU A 46 -2.49 -7.40 7.02
C LEU A 46 -1.24 -7.56 6.15
N TRP A 47 -0.71 -6.46 5.63
CA TRP A 47 0.48 -6.49 4.76
C TRP A 47 1.78 -6.47 5.56
N ASN A 48 1.70 -6.25 6.86
CA ASN A 48 2.88 -6.19 7.71
C ASN A 48 3.65 -7.52 7.65
N ASN A 49 4.95 -7.44 7.45
CA ASN A 49 5.88 -8.57 7.31
C ASN A 49 5.68 -9.40 6.04
N LYS A 50 4.88 -8.94 5.09
CA LYS A 50 4.70 -9.62 3.80
C LYS A 50 5.77 -9.17 2.81
N LYS A 51 6.20 -10.08 1.94
CA LYS A 51 7.14 -9.75 0.87
C LYS A 51 6.45 -8.95 -0.22
N CYS A 52 7.20 -8.04 -0.83
CA CYS A 52 6.73 -7.25 -1.95
C CYS A 52 6.20 -8.13 -3.09
N SER A 53 6.87 -9.23 -3.39
CA SER A 53 6.42 -10.17 -4.43
C SER A 53 5.06 -10.78 -4.13
N GLU A 54 4.72 -10.95 -2.85
CA GLU A 54 3.40 -11.46 -2.45
C GLU A 54 2.32 -10.38 -2.55
N LEU A 55 2.68 -9.12 -2.25
CA LEU A 55 1.74 -8.00 -2.24
C LEU A 55 1.45 -7.46 -3.64
N LEU A 56 2.43 -7.51 -4.53
CA LEU A 56 2.36 -6.83 -5.82
C LEU A 56 1.11 -7.20 -6.64
N PRO A 57 0.70 -8.47 -6.77
CA PRO A 57 -0.51 -8.80 -7.54
C PRO A 57 -1.78 -8.13 -7.01
N PHE A 58 -1.91 -8.06 -5.69
CA PHE A 58 -3.10 -7.47 -5.05
C PHE A 58 -3.09 -5.95 -5.15
N ILE A 59 -1.93 -5.33 -4.97
CA ILE A 59 -1.77 -3.89 -5.07
C ILE A 59 -1.97 -3.44 -6.51
N ASP A 60 -1.38 -4.13 -7.47
CA ASP A 60 -1.54 -3.83 -8.90
C ASP A 60 -3.01 -3.91 -9.32
N LYS A 61 -3.71 -4.96 -8.90
CA LYS A 61 -5.13 -5.11 -9.14
C LYS A 61 -5.92 -3.94 -8.55
N GLY A 62 -5.60 -3.55 -7.31
CA GLY A 62 -6.28 -2.45 -6.64
C GLY A 62 -6.10 -1.13 -7.36
N VAL A 63 -4.89 -0.81 -7.81
CA VAL A 63 -4.62 0.42 -8.56
C VAL A 63 -5.41 0.43 -9.86
N LYS A 64 -5.37 -0.65 -10.62
CA LYS A 64 -6.08 -0.76 -11.90
C LYS A 64 -7.58 -0.63 -11.72
N GLN A 65 -8.13 -1.28 -10.71
CA GLN A 65 -9.57 -1.25 -10.42
C GLN A 65 -10.03 0.16 -10.06
N LEU A 66 -9.30 0.85 -9.19
CA LEU A 66 -9.63 2.22 -8.80
C LEU A 66 -9.53 3.18 -9.99
N ARG A 67 -8.49 3.05 -10.82
CA ARG A 67 -8.31 3.91 -11.99
C ARG A 67 -9.42 3.73 -13.02
N SER A 68 -9.87 2.48 -13.23
CA SER A 68 -10.88 2.16 -14.24
C SER A 68 -12.30 2.47 -13.79
N HIS A 69 -12.57 2.47 -12.49
CA HIS A 69 -13.92 2.53 -11.93
C HIS A 69 -14.04 3.55 -10.79
N ARG A 70 -13.44 4.73 -10.95
CA ARG A 70 -13.37 5.75 -9.89
C ARG A 70 -14.74 6.07 -9.29
N GLU A 71 -15.76 6.24 -10.13
CA GLU A 71 -17.08 6.64 -9.67
C GLU A 71 -17.76 5.57 -8.80
N GLU A 72 -17.51 4.30 -9.09
CA GLU A 72 -18.04 3.21 -8.28
C GLU A 72 -17.49 3.21 -6.86
N TYR A 73 -16.26 3.67 -6.67
CA TYR A 73 -15.60 3.66 -5.36
C TYR A 73 -15.76 4.97 -4.59
N ARG A 74 -16.41 5.98 -5.15
CA ARG A 74 -16.73 7.24 -4.45
C ARG A 74 -17.55 7.00 -3.19
N LYS A 75 -18.40 5.97 -3.19
CA LYS A 75 -19.21 5.61 -2.03
C LYS A 75 -18.39 5.22 -0.80
N PHE A 76 -17.11 4.86 -0.99
CA PHE A 76 -16.21 4.52 0.10
C PHE A 76 -15.43 5.74 0.63
N GLU A 77 -15.56 6.89 -0.02
CA GLU A 77 -14.90 8.10 0.45
C GLU A 77 -15.57 8.59 1.74
N PRO A 78 -14.76 8.89 2.79
CA PRO A 78 -15.37 9.35 4.04
C PRO A 78 -16.00 10.73 3.89
N PRO A 79 -17.12 11.00 4.60
CA PRO A 79 -17.82 12.29 4.48
C PRO A 79 -17.02 13.49 4.97
N ASN A 80 -15.95 13.27 5.77
CA ASN A 80 -15.11 14.34 6.27
C ASN A 80 -14.07 14.83 5.24
N GLY A 81 -14.03 14.25 4.05
CA GLY A 81 -13.07 14.63 3.01
C GLY A 81 -11.64 14.12 3.21
N TRP A 82 -11.41 13.30 4.21
CA TRP A 82 -10.08 12.76 4.52
C TRP A 82 -9.88 11.43 3.81
N GLY A 83 -9.47 11.52 2.58
CA GLY A 83 -9.20 10.38 1.71
C GLY A 83 -10.17 10.31 0.54
N THR A 84 -9.63 10.23 -0.65
CA THR A 84 -10.39 10.15 -1.89
C THR A 84 -9.93 8.94 -2.70
N VAL A 85 -10.64 8.63 -3.78
CA VAL A 85 -10.19 7.62 -4.74
C VAL A 85 -8.81 8.00 -5.27
N GLU A 86 -8.60 9.28 -5.63
CA GLU A 86 -7.32 9.75 -6.17
C GLU A 86 -6.18 9.62 -5.18
N THR A 87 -6.37 10.01 -3.93
CA THR A 87 -5.31 9.88 -2.93
C THR A 87 -5.01 8.43 -2.59
N THR A 88 -6.02 7.56 -2.65
CA THR A 88 -5.83 6.12 -2.45
C THR A 88 -5.02 5.51 -3.61
N ILE A 89 -5.29 5.93 -4.85
CA ILE A 89 -4.48 5.51 -6.01
C ILE A 89 -3.02 5.92 -5.81
N ILE A 90 -2.75 7.15 -5.40
CA ILE A 90 -1.39 7.63 -5.15
C ILE A 90 -0.69 6.77 -4.09
N PHE A 91 -1.38 6.47 -3.00
CA PHE A 91 -0.85 5.63 -1.93
C PHE A 91 -0.50 4.23 -2.43
N LEU A 92 -1.44 3.56 -3.10
CA LEU A 92 -1.22 2.21 -3.60
C LEU A 92 -0.17 2.16 -4.72
N ASP A 93 -0.14 3.18 -5.58
CA ASP A 93 0.84 3.25 -6.67
C ASP A 93 2.25 3.43 -6.13
N ALA A 94 2.43 4.22 -5.08
CA ALA A 94 3.73 4.37 -4.41
C ALA A 94 4.23 3.03 -3.86
N ILE A 95 3.34 2.25 -3.23
CA ILE A 95 3.67 0.91 -2.74
C ILE A 95 4.01 -0.02 -3.90
N ARG A 96 3.22 0.01 -4.95
CA ARG A 96 3.43 -0.81 -6.14
C ARG A 96 4.82 -0.57 -6.75
N THR A 97 5.22 0.69 -6.86
CA THR A 97 6.53 1.08 -7.40
C THR A 97 7.67 0.45 -6.60
N VAL A 98 7.61 0.53 -5.27
CA VAL A 98 8.62 -0.10 -4.42
C VAL A 98 8.62 -1.62 -4.59
N CYS A 99 7.45 -2.23 -4.65
CA CYS A 99 7.34 -3.68 -4.82
C CYS A 99 7.90 -4.16 -6.16
N GLU A 100 7.77 -3.37 -7.22
CA GLU A 100 8.35 -3.68 -8.51
C GLU A 100 9.87 -3.61 -8.50
N GLU A 101 10.42 -2.61 -7.81
CA GLU A 101 11.87 -2.41 -7.71
C GLU A 101 12.54 -3.40 -6.74
N TYR A 102 11.86 -3.75 -5.67
CA TYR A 102 12.42 -4.57 -4.58
C TYR A 102 11.51 -5.74 -4.23
N PRO A 103 11.35 -6.72 -5.14
CA PRO A 103 10.40 -7.81 -4.92
C PRO A 103 10.68 -8.68 -3.70
N THR A 104 11.92 -8.73 -3.22
CA THR A 104 12.30 -9.49 -2.02
C THR A 104 12.22 -8.68 -0.72
N ALA A 105 11.97 -7.37 -0.82
CA ALA A 105 11.79 -6.54 0.37
C ALA A 105 10.51 -6.91 1.11
N VAL A 106 10.45 -6.55 2.37
CA VAL A 106 9.32 -6.83 3.27
C VAL A 106 8.68 -5.51 3.68
N ALA A 107 7.36 -5.47 3.64
CA ALA A 107 6.60 -4.32 4.12
C ALA A 107 6.54 -4.30 5.64
N ARG A 108 6.71 -3.11 6.22
CA ARG A 108 6.49 -2.85 7.64
C ARG A 108 5.37 -1.82 7.74
N VAL A 109 4.26 -2.21 8.33
CA VAL A 109 3.06 -1.37 8.38
C VAL A 109 2.76 -1.01 9.82
N GLU A 110 2.55 0.29 10.03
CA GLU A 110 2.06 0.84 11.29
C GLU A 110 0.69 1.50 11.05
N CYS A 111 -0.21 1.33 12.00
CA CYS A 111 -1.56 1.89 11.92
C CYS A 111 -1.83 2.89 13.01
#